data_0456bd4554add07447a6ce89268d4ac9
#
_entry.id   0456bd4554add07447a6ce89268d4ac9
#
_cell.length_a   1.000
_cell.length_b   1.000
_cell.length_c   1.000
_cell.angle_alpha   90.00
_cell.angle_beta   90.00
_cell.angle_gamma   90.00
#
_symmetry.space_group_name_H-M   'P 1'
#
loop_
_entity.id
_entity.type
_entity.pdbx_description
1 polymer ?
#
loop_
_entity_poly.entity_id
_entity_poly.type
_entity_poly.pdbx_seq_one_letter_code
_entity_poly.pdbx_strand_id
1 'polypeptide(L)'
;MNYLLQTVSTTGEMGTIANLEQHNLGLLRLLNKHDSMITDASGKPIPPEAELSMKYFGPLRIIVPALRNLLETDEDFNLKVIVLSGEPVREAYFYCRNMGDKEFQKIPLTHINRGVYKVILTKEMLGNTDFEYYIEAVSASSRKVLFPVTAPEINQTVVSMSGISD
;
A
#
# COMPACT_ATOMS: atom_id res chain seq x y z
N MET A 1 1.93 13.39 -11.93
CA MET A 1 0.92 12.62 -12.68
C MET A 1 1.38 11.18 -12.98
N ASN A 2 2.48 10.96 -13.70
CA ASN A 2 2.92 9.61 -14.10
C ASN A 2 3.06 8.59 -12.94
N TYR A 3 3.54 9.03 -11.77
CA TYR A 3 3.66 8.15 -10.61
C TYR A 3 2.32 7.71 -10.03
N LEU A 4 1.34 8.59 -10.03
CA LEU A 4 0.00 8.28 -9.53
C LEU A 4 -0.69 7.26 -10.44
N LEU A 5 -0.57 7.43 -11.77
CA LEU A 5 -1.12 6.49 -12.75
C LEU A 5 -0.49 5.10 -12.66
N GLN A 6 0.81 5.00 -12.36
CA GLN A 6 1.49 3.71 -12.17
C GLN A 6 1.01 2.94 -10.92
N THR A 7 0.40 3.64 -9.97
CA THR A 7 -0.12 3.03 -8.74
C THR A 7 -1.57 2.61 -8.83
N VAL A 8 -2.25 2.91 -9.95
CA VAL A 8 -3.64 2.49 -10.22
C VAL A 8 -3.68 1.00 -10.49
N SER A 9 -4.52 0.28 -9.76
CA SER A 9 -4.70 -1.16 -9.89
C SER A 9 -5.98 -1.53 -10.64
N THR A 10 -7.00 -0.67 -10.56
CA THR A 10 -8.32 -0.91 -11.15
C THR A 10 -8.83 0.32 -11.88
N THR A 11 -9.73 0.12 -12.85
CA THR A 11 -10.36 1.19 -13.61
C THR A 11 -11.16 2.16 -12.72
N GLY A 12 -11.75 1.65 -11.62
CA GLY A 12 -12.49 2.47 -10.67
C GLY A 12 -11.63 3.49 -9.91
N GLU A 13 -10.34 3.20 -9.73
CA GLU A 13 -9.40 4.13 -9.10
C GLU A 13 -9.09 5.35 -9.97
N MET A 14 -9.27 5.23 -11.30
CA MET A 14 -9.03 6.34 -12.24
C MET A 14 -9.91 7.57 -11.96
N GLY A 15 -11.17 7.36 -11.60
CA GLY A 15 -12.09 8.45 -11.26
C GLY A 15 -11.71 9.21 -10.00
N THR A 16 -11.06 8.55 -9.07
CA THR A 16 -10.63 9.13 -7.79
C THR A 16 -9.37 9.98 -7.95
N ILE A 17 -8.52 9.70 -8.95
CA ILE A 17 -7.26 10.40 -9.18
C ILE A 17 -7.48 11.88 -9.46
N ALA A 18 -8.45 12.23 -10.31
CA ALA A 18 -8.74 13.63 -10.65
C ALA A 18 -9.16 14.44 -9.41
N ASN A 19 -9.96 13.84 -8.53
CA ASN A 19 -10.37 14.47 -7.29
C ASN A 19 -9.19 14.62 -6.31
N LEU A 20 -8.35 13.59 -6.16
CA LEU A 20 -7.16 13.65 -5.32
C LEU A 20 -6.16 14.69 -5.82
N GLU A 21 -5.98 14.81 -7.13
CA GLU A 21 -5.12 15.83 -7.73
C GLU A 21 -5.63 17.24 -7.45
N GLN A 22 -6.95 17.48 -7.60
CA GLN A 22 -7.57 18.76 -7.27
C GLN A 22 -7.38 19.13 -5.79
N HIS A 23 -7.57 18.17 -4.89
CA HIS A 23 -7.35 18.36 -3.45
C HIS A 23 -5.88 18.65 -3.14
N ASN A 24 -4.94 17.95 -3.74
CA ASN A 24 -3.51 18.20 -3.56
C ASN A 24 -3.10 19.59 -4.06
N LEU A 25 -3.59 20.00 -5.22
CA LEU A 25 -3.34 21.35 -5.73
C LEU A 25 -3.96 22.43 -4.84
N GLY A 26 -5.14 22.18 -4.28
CA GLY A 26 -5.79 23.05 -3.31
C GLY A 26 -4.97 23.21 -2.03
N LEU A 27 -4.47 22.10 -1.48
CA LEU A 27 -3.62 22.08 -0.30
C LEU A 27 -2.28 22.82 -0.53
N LEU A 28 -1.64 22.60 -1.67
CA LEU A 28 -0.40 23.29 -2.03
C LEU A 28 -0.60 24.81 -2.15
N ARG A 29 -1.72 25.25 -2.76
CA ARG A 29 -2.07 26.69 -2.82
C ARG A 29 -2.29 27.29 -1.44
N LEU A 30 -2.98 26.55 -0.56
CA LEU A 30 -3.23 26.97 0.81
C LEU A 30 -1.93 27.10 1.62
N LEU A 31 -1.04 26.11 1.51
CA LEU A 31 0.28 26.15 2.15
C LEU A 31 1.10 27.34 1.65
N ASN A 32 1.23 27.53 0.34
CA ASN A 32 1.96 28.66 -0.23
C ASN A 32 1.38 30.02 0.23
N LYS A 33 0.06 30.11 0.37
CA LYS A 33 -0.59 31.32 0.92
C LYS A 33 -0.19 31.56 2.36
N HIS A 34 -0.20 30.53 3.20
CA HIS A 34 0.20 30.67 4.61
C HIS A 34 1.68 30.99 4.76
N ASP A 35 2.55 30.38 3.95
CA ASP A 35 3.98 30.64 3.93
C ASP A 35 4.27 32.12 3.54
N SER A 36 3.55 32.65 2.54
CA SER A 36 3.62 34.06 2.18
C SER A 36 3.18 34.96 3.34
N MET A 37 2.05 34.66 3.99
CA MET A 37 1.56 35.43 5.13
C MET A 37 2.55 35.44 6.30
N ILE A 38 3.19 34.32 6.61
CA ILE A 38 4.19 34.20 7.67
C ILE A 38 5.44 35.00 7.29
N THR A 39 5.91 34.90 6.05
CA THR A 39 7.05 35.66 5.54
C THR A 39 6.80 37.17 5.61
N ASP A 40 5.63 37.62 5.18
CA ASP A 40 5.24 39.04 5.24
C ASP A 40 5.14 39.56 6.69
N ALA A 41 4.56 38.76 7.57
CA ALA A 41 4.41 39.15 8.99
C ALA A 41 5.73 39.12 9.77
N SER A 42 6.63 38.19 9.46
CA SER A 42 7.90 38.02 10.17
C SER A 42 9.05 38.81 9.56
N GLY A 43 8.92 39.22 8.29
CA GLY A 43 10.00 39.82 7.51
C GLY A 43 11.17 38.89 7.22
N LYS A 44 10.96 37.57 7.42
CA LYS A 44 11.99 36.53 7.23
C LYS A 44 11.46 35.39 6.36
N PRO A 45 12.31 34.79 5.53
CA PRO A 45 11.92 33.60 4.77
C PRO A 45 11.60 32.42 5.71
N ILE A 46 10.76 31.50 5.25
CA ILE A 46 10.50 30.25 5.95
C ILE A 46 11.83 29.48 6.10
N PRO A 47 12.18 29.02 7.30
CA PRO A 47 13.39 28.24 7.49
C PRO A 47 13.28 26.87 6.79
N PRO A 48 14.39 26.32 6.24
CA PRO A 48 14.37 25.07 5.46
C PRO A 48 13.77 23.86 6.20
N GLU A 49 13.91 23.81 7.52
CA GLU A 49 13.33 22.77 8.38
C GLU A 49 11.80 22.86 8.51
N ALA A 50 11.21 24.01 8.22
CA ALA A 50 9.76 24.24 8.23
C ALA A 50 9.14 24.16 6.83
N GLU A 51 9.96 24.01 5.78
CA GLU A 51 9.44 23.78 4.43
C GLU A 51 8.73 22.43 4.32
N LEU A 52 7.72 22.38 3.45
CA LEU A 52 6.99 21.14 3.18
C LEU A 52 7.92 20.05 2.65
N SER A 53 8.11 19.01 3.43
CA SER A 53 8.89 17.86 2.99
C SER A 53 8.03 16.87 2.19
N MET A 54 8.53 16.48 1.02
CA MET A 54 7.96 15.40 0.21
C MET A 54 8.43 14.00 0.65
N LYS A 55 9.25 13.94 1.71
CA LYS A 55 9.76 12.67 2.26
C LYS A 55 8.91 12.24 3.46
N TYR A 56 8.71 10.94 3.56
CA TYR A 56 8.12 10.35 4.75
C TYR A 56 9.18 10.18 5.84
N PHE A 57 8.92 10.70 7.04
CA PHE A 57 9.82 10.60 8.21
C PHE A 57 9.28 9.72 9.34
N GLY A 58 8.14 9.08 9.12
CA GLY A 58 7.51 8.22 10.11
C GLY A 58 8.17 6.84 10.22
N PRO A 59 7.69 6.01 11.14
CA PRO A 59 8.14 4.63 11.30
C PRO A 59 7.79 3.78 10.08
N LEU A 60 8.49 2.64 9.93
CA LEU A 60 8.11 1.63 8.93
C LEU A 60 6.67 1.18 9.17
N ARG A 61 5.83 1.22 8.13
CA ARG A 61 4.40 0.87 8.18
C ARG A 61 3.97 0.18 6.91
N ILE A 62 3.07 -0.80 7.06
CA ILE A 62 2.37 -1.43 5.95
C ILE A 62 0.92 -0.93 5.95
N ILE A 63 0.42 -0.54 4.80
CA ILE A 63 -0.97 -0.14 4.57
C ILE A 63 -1.49 -0.95 3.38
N VAL A 64 -2.62 -1.61 3.58
CA VAL A 64 -3.37 -2.30 2.52
C VAL A 64 -4.63 -1.48 2.26
N PRO A 65 -4.68 -0.67 1.18
CA PRO A 65 -5.77 0.29 0.96
C PRO A 65 -7.13 -0.38 0.74
N ALA A 66 -7.12 -1.54 0.11
CA ALA A 66 -8.33 -2.32 -0.16
C ALA A 66 -8.10 -3.77 0.25
N LEU A 67 -8.74 -4.18 1.33
CA LEU A 67 -8.75 -5.56 1.79
C LEU A 67 -9.79 -6.34 0.97
N ARG A 68 -9.38 -7.48 0.45
CA ARG A 68 -10.27 -8.43 -0.21
C ARG A 68 -10.45 -9.64 0.68
N ASN A 69 -11.69 -9.89 1.08
CA ASN A 69 -12.06 -11.05 1.89
C ASN A 69 -12.78 -12.13 1.09
N LEU A 70 -13.20 -11.78 -0.13
CA LEU A 70 -13.91 -12.66 -1.05
C LEU A 70 -13.22 -12.62 -2.41
N LEU A 71 -13.11 -13.78 -3.06
CA LEU A 71 -12.55 -13.95 -4.38
C LEU A 71 -13.43 -14.91 -5.18
N GLU A 72 -13.75 -14.56 -6.42
CA GLU A 72 -14.45 -15.48 -7.31
C GLU A 72 -13.49 -16.59 -7.79
N THR A 73 -14.03 -17.79 -8.03
CA THR A 73 -13.25 -18.99 -8.33
C THR A 73 -12.34 -18.86 -9.54
N ASP A 74 -12.68 -18.00 -10.50
CA ASP A 74 -11.90 -17.78 -11.73
C ASP A 74 -11.14 -16.46 -11.75
N GLU A 75 -11.01 -15.81 -10.59
CA GLU A 75 -10.38 -14.50 -10.47
C GLU A 75 -8.96 -14.60 -9.91
N ASP A 76 -8.06 -13.78 -10.47
CA ASP A 76 -6.73 -13.58 -9.90
C ASP A 76 -6.82 -12.70 -8.65
N PHE A 77 -6.14 -13.09 -7.59
CA PHE A 77 -5.98 -12.25 -6.42
C PHE A 77 -4.92 -11.19 -6.66
N ASN A 78 -5.36 -9.94 -6.67
CA ASN A 78 -4.50 -8.78 -6.89
C ASN A 78 -4.55 -7.85 -5.67
N LEU A 79 -3.40 -7.66 -5.03
CA LEU A 79 -3.31 -6.84 -3.83
C LEU A 79 -2.27 -5.73 -3.99
N LYS A 80 -2.71 -4.49 -3.76
CA LYS A 80 -1.84 -3.33 -3.65
C LYS A 80 -1.43 -3.15 -2.18
N VAL A 81 -0.15 -2.96 -1.96
CA VAL A 81 0.45 -2.75 -0.64
C VAL A 81 1.24 -1.47 -0.65
N ILE A 82 1.07 -0.63 0.36
CA ILE A 82 1.87 0.58 0.54
C ILE A 82 2.78 0.34 1.74
N VAL A 83 4.08 0.43 1.52
CA VAL A 83 5.10 0.38 2.58
C VAL A 83 5.69 1.77 2.74
N LEU A 84 5.40 2.41 3.85
CA LEU A 84 5.95 3.72 4.20
C LEU A 84 7.15 3.54 5.12
N SER A 85 8.26 4.20 4.78
CA SER A 85 9.48 4.16 5.59
C SER A 85 10.27 5.45 5.40
N GLY A 86 10.87 5.95 6.47
CA GLY A 86 11.84 7.05 6.42
C GLY A 86 13.21 6.62 5.90
N GLU A 87 13.47 5.33 5.78
CA GLU A 87 14.68 4.71 5.25
C GLU A 87 14.34 3.73 4.13
N PRO A 88 15.29 3.29 3.30
CA PRO A 88 15.02 2.32 2.24
C PRO A 88 14.41 1.02 2.78
N VAL A 89 13.42 0.51 2.10
CA VAL A 89 12.85 -0.83 2.35
C VAL A 89 13.77 -1.85 1.68
N ARG A 90 14.33 -2.76 2.48
CA ARG A 90 15.24 -3.79 2.00
C ARG A 90 14.48 -4.97 1.41
N GLU A 91 13.41 -5.39 2.08
CA GLU A 91 12.65 -6.57 1.72
C GLU A 91 11.16 -6.33 1.98
N ALA A 92 10.32 -6.84 1.10
CA ALA A 92 8.88 -6.87 1.28
C ALA A 92 8.33 -8.17 0.69
N TYR A 93 7.65 -8.94 1.52
CA TYR A 93 7.15 -10.27 1.17
C TYR A 93 5.68 -10.43 1.52
N PHE A 94 5.01 -11.20 0.70
CA PHE A 94 3.69 -11.73 0.93
C PHE A 94 3.81 -13.22 1.28
N TYR A 95 3.20 -13.61 2.37
CA TYR A 95 3.14 -14.99 2.82
C TYR A 95 1.71 -15.46 2.75
N CYS A 96 1.47 -16.55 2.02
CA CYS A 96 0.13 -17.14 1.93
C CYS A 96 0.18 -18.66 2.09
N ARG A 97 -0.93 -19.22 2.54
CA ARG A 97 -1.17 -20.67 2.56
C ARG A 97 -2.66 -20.96 2.41
N ASN A 98 -2.99 -22.10 1.84
CA ASN A 98 -4.37 -22.57 1.84
C ASN A 98 -4.81 -22.89 3.27
N MET A 99 -6.11 -22.73 3.53
CA MET A 99 -6.66 -23.08 4.83
C MET A 99 -6.44 -24.58 5.12
N GLY A 100 -5.81 -24.85 6.26
CA GLY A 100 -5.42 -26.22 6.68
C GLY A 100 -3.97 -26.59 6.38
N ASP A 101 -3.27 -25.85 5.53
CA ASP A 101 -1.84 -26.08 5.29
C ASP A 101 -1.01 -25.59 6.48
N LYS A 102 0.12 -26.26 6.73
CA LYS A 102 1.04 -25.87 7.82
C LYS A 102 2.04 -24.81 7.41
N GLU A 103 2.50 -24.84 6.16
CA GLU A 103 3.60 -24.02 5.66
C GLU A 103 3.09 -22.83 4.85
N PHE A 104 3.69 -21.67 5.09
CA PHE A 104 3.45 -20.49 4.28
C PHE A 104 4.36 -20.47 3.06
N GLN A 105 3.80 -20.22 1.90
CA GLN A 105 4.54 -19.87 0.71
C GLN A 105 4.98 -18.42 0.80
N LYS A 106 6.27 -18.17 0.62
CA LYS A 106 6.87 -16.83 0.64
C LYS A 106 7.00 -16.28 -0.79
N ILE A 107 6.36 -15.15 -1.08
CA ILE A 107 6.31 -14.52 -2.39
C ILE A 107 6.85 -13.09 -2.28
N PRO A 108 7.84 -12.67 -3.08
CA PRO A 108 8.32 -11.29 -3.04
C PRO A 108 7.25 -10.35 -3.59
N LEU A 109 7.06 -9.21 -2.92
CA LEU A 109 6.22 -8.13 -3.44
C LEU A 109 6.95 -7.41 -4.58
N THR A 110 6.25 -7.18 -5.69
CA THR A 110 6.78 -6.41 -6.81
C THR A 110 6.71 -4.92 -6.50
N HIS A 111 7.86 -4.25 -6.44
CA HIS A 111 7.91 -2.80 -6.27
C HIS A 111 7.46 -2.10 -7.55
N ILE A 112 6.47 -1.21 -7.44
CA ILE A 112 5.94 -0.45 -8.57
C ILE A 112 6.58 0.93 -8.61
N ASN A 113 6.43 1.70 -7.55
CA ASN A 113 6.97 3.04 -7.46
C ASN A 113 6.91 3.58 -6.03
N ARG A 114 7.89 4.37 -5.59
CA ARG A 114 7.96 4.92 -4.23
C ARG A 114 7.74 3.82 -3.18
N GLY A 115 6.74 3.96 -2.32
CA GLY A 115 6.36 2.94 -1.34
C GLY A 115 5.26 1.98 -1.81
N VAL A 116 4.92 1.94 -3.11
CA VAL A 116 3.85 1.10 -3.63
C VAL A 116 4.39 -0.22 -4.15
N TYR A 117 3.82 -1.30 -3.67
CA TYR A 117 4.11 -2.67 -4.03
C TYR A 117 2.83 -3.37 -4.47
N LYS A 118 3.00 -4.48 -5.17
CA LYS A 118 1.90 -5.31 -5.68
C LYS A 118 2.26 -6.79 -5.57
N VAL A 119 1.25 -7.61 -5.32
CA VAL A 119 1.30 -9.05 -5.54
C VAL A 119 0.12 -9.47 -6.40
N ILE A 120 0.35 -10.43 -7.27
CA ILE A 120 -0.69 -11.09 -8.05
C ILE A 120 -0.51 -12.59 -7.82
N LEU A 121 -1.57 -13.24 -7.36
CA LEU A 121 -1.66 -14.69 -7.33
C LEU A 121 -2.65 -15.09 -8.41
N THR A 122 -2.21 -15.90 -9.36
CA THR A 122 -3.11 -16.38 -10.41
C THR A 122 -4.08 -17.42 -9.84
N LYS A 123 -5.21 -17.56 -10.46
CA LYS A 123 -6.22 -18.58 -10.08
C LYS A 123 -5.64 -19.99 -10.03
N GLU A 124 -4.68 -20.30 -10.91
CA GLU A 124 -3.99 -21.59 -10.91
C GLU A 124 -3.14 -21.80 -9.64
N MET A 125 -2.54 -20.74 -9.10
CA MET A 125 -1.76 -20.81 -7.86
C MET A 125 -2.67 -20.99 -6.64
N LEU A 126 -3.88 -20.43 -6.67
CA LEU A 126 -4.83 -20.47 -5.56
C LEU A 126 -5.65 -21.76 -5.50
N GLY A 127 -5.84 -22.47 -6.64
CA GLY A 127 -6.53 -23.76 -6.70
C GLY A 127 -7.99 -23.70 -6.21
N ASN A 128 -8.65 -22.54 -6.28
CA ASN A 128 -10.03 -22.31 -5.85
C ASN A 128 -10.30 -22.69 -4.38
N THR A 129 -9.34 -22.50 -3.52
CA THR A 129 -9.44 -22.79 -2.08
C THR A 129 -9.37 -21.51 -1.25
N ASP A 130 -10.00 -21.53 -0.09
CA ASP A 130 -9.81 -20.47 0.90
C ASP A 130 -8.35 -20.42 1.32
N PHE A 131 -7.84 -19.22 1.51
CA PHE A 131 -6.46 -19.02 1.92
C PHE A 131 -6.34 -17.91 2.94
N GLU A 132 -5.24 -17.94 3.65
CA GLU A 132 -4.85 -16.85 4.55
C GLU A 132 -3.49 -16.29 4.18
N TYR A 133 -3.28 -15.02 4.51
CA TYR A 133 -2.04 -14.35 4.19
C TYR A 133 -1.63 -13.32 5.24
N TYR A 134 -0.35 -13.02 5.26
CA TYR A 134 0.20 -11.85 5.90
C TYR A 134 1.32 -11.23 5.06
N ILE A 135 1.67 -10.00 5.39
CA ILE A 135 2.70 -9.22 4.70
C ILE A 135 3.81 -8.88 5.68
N GLU A 136 5.04 -9.00 5.25
CA GLU A 136 6.23 -8.62 5.98
C GLU A 136 7.00 -7.56 5.23
N ALA A 137 7.42 -6.49 5.90
CA ALA A 137 8.36 -5.52 5.36
C ALA A 137 9.53 -5.32 6.33
N VAL A 138 10.73 -5.22 5.76
CA VAL A 138 11.98 -5.03 6.50
C VAL A 138 12.70 -3.82 5.95
N SER A 139 13.06 -2.88 6.84
CA SER A 139 13.84 -1.70 6.47
C SER A 139 15.34 -1.96 6.41
N ALA A 140 16.10 -0.99 5.92
CA ALA A 140 17.57 -1.04 5.87
C ALA A 140 18.20 -1.24 7.25
N SER A 141 17.62 -0.68 8.32
CA SER A 141 18.04 -0.87 9.70
C SER A 141 17.56 -2.18 10.32
N SER A 142 17.02 -3.11 9.51
CA SER A 142 16.48 -4.40 9.96
C SER A 142 15.26 -4.31 10.88
N ARG A 143 14.56 -3.18 10.88
CA ARG A 143 13.25 -3.09 11.51
C ARG A 143 12.25 -3.89 10.68
N LYS A 144 11.45 -4.70 11.35
CA LYS A 144 10.46 -5.58 10.75
C LYS A 144 9.07 -5.15 11.19
N VAL A 145 8.12 -5.11 10.26
CA VAL A 145 6.69 -4.95 10.53
C VAL A 145 5.89 -5.98 9.77
N LEU A 146 4.76 -6.37 10.35
CA LEU A 146 3.81 -7.33 9.80
C LEU A 146 2.45 -6.69 9.59
N PHE A 147 1.71 -7.18 8.61
CA PHE A 147 0.31 -6.88 8.41
C PHE A 147 -0.47 -8.18 8.16
N PRO A 148 -1.54 -8.47 8.90
CA PRO A 148 -2.01 -7.73 10.08
C PRO A 148 -0.97 -7.76 11.20
N VAL A 149 -1.09 -6.88 12.18
CA VAL A 149 -0.13 -6.78 13.29
C VAL A 149 -0.09 -8.04 14.17
N THR A 150 -1.16 -8.84 14.10
CA THR A 150 -1.34 -10.11 14.80
C THR A 150 -0.69 -11.30 14.09
N ALA A 151 -0.13 -11.07 12.88
CA ALA A 151 0.56 -12.13 12.16
C ALA A 151 1.83 -12.59 12.88
N PRO A 152 2.23 -13.86 12.74
CA PRO A 152 1.59 -14.91 11.94
C PRO A 152 0.49 -15.71 12.68
N GLU A 153 0.12 -15.37 13.93
CA GLU A 153 -0.87 -16.10 14.71
C GLU A 153 -2.29 -15.90 14.17
N ILE A 154 -2.65 -14.67 13.83
CA ILE A 154 -3.94 -14.32 13.21
C ILE A 154 -3.66 -13.56 11.94
N ASN A 155 -4.09 -14.12 10.81
CA ASN A 155 -3.80 -13.64 9.47
C ASN A 155 -5.05 -13.08 8.80
N GLN A 156 -4.86 -12.43 7.66
CA GLN A 156 -5.95 -11.99 6.80
C GLN A 156 -6.47 -13.19 5.99
N THR A 157 -7.77 -13.46 6.05
CA THR A 157 -8.41 -14.57 5.35
C THR A 157 -9.11 -14.09 4.09
N VAL A 158 -9.03 -14.88 3.03
CA VAL A 158 -9.77 -14.70 1.78
C VAL A 158 -10.56 -15.99 1.50
N VAL A 159 -11.87 -15.83 1.31
CA VAL A 159 -12.77 -16.93 0.99
C VAL A 159 -12.98 -16.99 -0.53
N SER A 160 -12.78 -18.16 -1.10
CA SER A 160 -13.06 -18.44 -2.51
C SER A 160 -14.53 -18.82 -2.68
N MET A 161 -15.26 -18.10 -3.52
CA MET A 161 -16.67 -18.34 -3.76
C MET A 161 -16.87 -18.85 -5.19
N SER A 162 -17.48 -20.04 -5.34
CA SER A 162 -17.97 -20.45 -6.67
C SER A 162 -19.10 -19.52 -7.08
N GLY A 163 -18.97 -18.90 -8.26
CA GLY A 163 -20.02 -18.08 -8.83
C GLY A 163 -21.33 -18.88 -8.89
N ILE A 164 -22.43 -18.25 -8.48
CA ILE A 164 -23.76 -18.81 -8.71
C ILE A 164 -23.96 -18.75 -10.21
N SER A 165 -23.87 -19.90 -10.87
CA SER A 165 -24.30 -20.02 -12.29
C SER A 165 -25.81 -19.92 -12.28
N ASP A 166 -26.35 -18.78 -12.77
CA ASP A 166 -27.77 -18.63 -13.11
C ASP A 166 -28.12 -19.46 -14.36
#